data_690435f3b05c8161d179b6e7b833d0cc
#
_entry.id   690435f3b05c8161d179b6e7b833d0cc
#
_cell.length_a   1.000
_cell.length_b   1.000
_cell.length_c   1.000
_cell.angle_alpha   90.00
_cell.angle_beta   90.00
_cell.angle_gamma   90.00
#
_symmetry.space_group_name_H-M   'P 1'
#
loop_
_entity.id
_entity.type
_entity.pdbx_description
1 polymer ?
#
loop_
_entity_poly.entity_id
_entity_poly.type
_entity_poly.pdbx_seq_one_letter_code
_entity_poly.pdbx_strand_id
1 'polypeptide(L)'
;MSAVTTTAHPLLLKGFEVELYTGRPDGTVVGCSAEAAAALSGFVTEPDCRNLEYITPPDASYLRQLELLLEPRRRLRPWLAQRGLTLLPGSTLSTGDSHRFDRSDPDNPYHGYIEATYGTRVVTASVHINLGLTDMDALFAACRLMRCE
;
A
#
# COMPACT_ATOMS: atom_id res chain seq x y z
N MET A 1 -18.36 26.30 -33.45
CA MET A 1 -17.50 25.53 -32.52
C MET A 1 -17.84 25.97 -31.11
N SER A 2 -18.58 25.14 -30.38
CA SER A 2 -19.00 25.45 -29.00
C SER A 2 -17.83 25.15 -28.08
N ALA A 3 -17.37 26.16 -27.34
CA ALA A 3 -16.34 25.98 -26.30
C ALA A 3 -16.96 25.10 -25.20
N VAL A 4 -16.41 23.92 -25.02
CA VAL A 4 -16.70 23.09 -23.85
C VAL A 4 -16.13 23.83 -22.65
N THR A 5 -16.97 24.50 -21.90
CA THR A 5 -16.65 25.05 -20.59
C THR A 5 -16.41 23.86 -19.67
N THR A 6 -15.16 23.49 -19.47
CA THR A 6 -14.77 22.58 -18.40
C THR A 6 -15.09 23.30 -17.10
N THR A 7 -16.24 23.00 -16.50
CA THR A 7 -16.48 23.32 -15.09
C THR A 7 -15.34 22.69 -14.30
N ALA A 8 -14.54 23.52 -13.64
CA ALA A 8 -13.50 23.04 -12.74
C ALA A 8 -14.21 22.23 -11.64
N HIS A 9 -14.13 20.91 -11.73
CA HIS A 9 -14.58 20.06 -10.65
C HIS A 9 -13.76 20.39 -9.40
N PRO A 10 -14.36 20.40 -8.21
CA PRO A 10 -13.60 20.55 -6.99
C PRO A 10 -12.42 19.57 -7.02
N LEU A 11 -11.23 20.06 -6.68
CA LEU A 11 -9.99 19.27 -6.79
C LEU A 11 -10.15 17.98 -5.98
N LEU A 12 -10.40 16.88 -6.69
CA LEU A 12 -10.39 15.55 -6.11
C LEU A 12 -8.93 15.16 -5.89
N LEU A 13 -8.48 15.26 -4.64
CA LEU A 13 -7.18 14.76 -4.26
C LEU A 13 -7.23 13.24 -4.16
N LYS A 14 -6.20 12.60 -4.67
CA LYS A 14 -6.02 11.15 -4.60
C LYS A 14 -4.67 10.85 -3.95
N GLY A 15 -4.66 9.95 -2.98
CA GLY A 15 -3.49 9.34 -2.41
C GLY A 15 -3.61 7.83 -2.45
N PHE A 16 -2.50 7.14 -2.37
CA PHE A 16 -2.45 5.68 -2.40
C PHE A 16 -1.57 5.17 -1.26
N GLU A 17 -2.04 4.10 -0.64
CA GLU A 17 -1.26 3.22 0.21
C GLU A 17 -1.10 1.92 -0.58
N VAL A 18 0.13 1.50 -0.81
CA VAL A 18 0.42 0.36 -1.68
C VAL A 18 1.23 -0.66 -0.91
N GLU A 19 0.59 -1.75 -0.62
CA GLU A 19 1.19 -2.88 0.06
C GLU A 19 1.77 -3.88 -0.96
N LEU A 20 2.89 -4.49 -0.59
CA LEU A 20 3.66 -5.35 -1.48
C LEU A 20 4.23 -6.53 -0.70
N TYR A 21 4.17 -7.73 -1.27
CA TYR A 21 4.95 -8.86 -0.79
C TYR A 21 6.35 -8.85 -1.37
N THR A 22 7.30 -9.22 -0.53
CA THR A 22 8.70 -9.42 -0.91
C THR A 22 9.09 -10.89 -0.74
N GLY A 23 10.05 -11.35 -1.51
CA GLY A 23 10.50 -12.72 -1.43
C GLY A 23 11.60 -13.06 -2.43
N ARG A 24 11.88 -14.33 -2.57
CA ARG A 24 12.86 -14.86 -3.51
C ARG A 24 12.23 -15.06 -4.90
N PRO A 25 13.05 -15.12 -5.96
CA PRO A 25 12.56 -15.38 -7.32
C PRO A 25 11.84 -16.71 -7.50
N ASP A 26 12.04 -17.67 -6.60
CA ASP A 26 11.34 -18.95 -6.58
C ASP A 26 9.91 -18.89 -5.99
N GLY A 27 9.50 -17.71 -5.51
CA GLY A 27 8.20 -17.49 -4.90
C GLY A 27 8.17 -17.62 -3.38
N THR A 28 9.29 -17.97 -2.74
CA THR A 28 9.38 -18.02 -1.27
C THR A 28 9.22 -16.62 -0.70
N VAL A 29 8.19 -16.42 0.13
CA VAL A 29 7.94 -15.14 0.79
C VAL A 29 9.00 -14.89 1.86
N VAL A 30 9.63 -13.71 1.82
CA VAL A 30 10.66 -13.28 2.78
C VAL A 30 10.33 -11.86 3.22
N GLY A 31 10.13 -11.68 4.52
CA GLY A 31 9.89 -10.37 5.13
C GLY A 31 11.16 -9.53 5.16
N CYS A 32 11.06 -8.27 4.78
CA CYS A 32 12.14 -7.29 4.88
C CYS A 32 11.61 -5.86 5.08
N SER A 33 10.37 -5.70 5.57
CA SER A 33 9.73 -4.39 5.65
C SER A 33 10.50 -3.43 6.58
N ALA A 34 11.01 -3.90 7.71
CA ALA A 34 11.77 -3.07 8.65
C ALA A 34 13.07 -2.55 8.03
N GLU A 35 13.84 -3.43 7.35
CA GLU A 35 15.08 -3.03 6.67
C GLU A 35 14.80 -2.09 5.49
N ALA A 36 13.73 -2.35 4.73
CA ALA A 36 13.35 -1.50 3.61
C ALA A 36 12.89 -0.12 4.08
N ALA A 37 12.07 -0.05 5.11
CA ALA A 37 11.62 1.22 5.70
C ALA A 37 12.78 2.03 6.30
N ALA A 38 13.77 1.38 6.91
CA ALA A 38 14.97 2.03 7.42
C ALA A 38 15.89 2.56 6.30
N ALA A 39 15.94 1.86 5.15
CA ALA A 39 16.87 2.19 4.06
C ALA A 39 16.28 3.11 2.99
N LEU A 40 14.97 3.09 2.79
CA LEU A 40 14.28 3.76 1.69
C LEU A 40 13.20 4.70 2.21
N SER A 41 13.40 5.99 2.02
CA SER A 41 12.41 7.00 2.42
C SER A 41 11.05 6.75 1.75
N GLY A 42 9.96 6.93 2.51
CA GLY A 42 8.58 6.77 2.04
C GLY A 42 8.05 5.34 2.12
N PHE A 43 8.84 4.39 2.62
CA PHE A 43 8.36 3.06 2.98
C PHE A 43 8.07 2.97 4.47
N VAL A 44 7.06 2.18 4.81
CA VAL A 44 6.62 1.92 6.19
C VAL A 44 6.43 0.41 6.40
N THR A 45 6.34 0.02 7.66
CA THR A 45 6.12 -1.38 8.04
C THR A 45 4.64 -1.61 8.34
N GLU A 46 4.14 -2.74 7.89
CA GLU A 46 2.89 -3.32 8.35
C GLU A 46 3.13 -4.20 9.60
N PRO A 47 2.08 -4.63 10.34
CA PRO A 47 2.25 -5.52 11.48
C PRO A 47 3.00 -6.83 11.17
N ASP A 48 2.85 -7.37 9.95
CA ASP A 48 3.63 -8.52 9.48
C ASP A 48 4.78 -8.04 8.56
N CYS A 49 6.00 -8.47 8.84
CA CYS A 49 7.19 -8.00 8.15
C CYS A 49 7.27 -8.42 6.67
N ARG A 50 6.45 -9.38 6.24
CA ARG A 50 6.38 -9.82 4.85
C ARG A 50 5.61 -8.85 3.97
N ASN A 51 4.82 -7.98 4.59
CA ASN A 51 4.10 -6.91 3.94
C ASN A 51 4.86 -5.58 4.08
N LEU A 52 5.23 -5.00 2.97
CA LEU A 52 5.92 -3.71 2.88
C LEU A 52 4.99 -2.70 2.24
N GLU A 53 4.83 -1.55 2.86
CA GLU A 53 3.97 -0.49 2.37
C GLU A 53 4.75 0.75 1.93
N TYR A 54 4.22 1.46 0.95
CA TYR A 54 4.57 2.85 0.70
C TYR A 54 3.33 3.70 0.47
N ILE A 55 3.40 4.96 0.90
CA ILE A 55 2.30 5.91 0.88
C ILE A 55 2.65 7.05 -0.07
N THR A 56 1.72 7.41 -0.97
CA THR A 56 1.90 8.56 -1.84
C THR A 56 1.30 9.81 -1.21
N PRO A 57 1.92 10.99 -1.39
CA PRO A 57 1.24 12.24 -1.05
C PRO A 57 -0.01 12.43 -1.93
N PRO A 58 -1.06 13.09 -1.39
CA PRO A 58 -2.25 13.37 -2.17
C PRO A 58 -1.97 14.39 -3.28
N ASP A 59 -2.47 14.12 -4.49
CA ASP A 59 -2.36 15.03 -5.63
C ASP A 59 -3.62 14.97 -6.51
N ALA A 60 -3.95 16.04 -7.20
CA ALA A 60 -5.07 16.11 -8.13
C ALA A 60 -4.71 15.60 -9.52
N SER A 61 -3.44 15.67 -9.91
CA SER A 61 -2.94 15.28 -11.23
C SER A 61 -2.76 13.77 -11.35
N TYR A 62 -3.41 13.15 -12.33
CA TYR A 62 -3.21 11.74 -12.65
C TYR A 62 -1.79 11.42 -13.10
N LEU A 63 -1.16 12.30 -13.88
CA LEU A 63 0.23 12.10 -14.32
C LEU A 63 1.18 12.12 -13.14
N ARG A 64 0.99 13.07 -12.21
CA ARG A 64 1.80 13.14 -10.99
C ARG A 64 1.59 11.91 -10.11
N GLN A 65 0.35 11.44 -9.96
CA GLN A 65 0.07 10.21 -9.21
C GLN A 65 0.72 8.99 -9.84
N LEU A 66 0.74 8.89 -11.16
CA LEU A 66 1.46 7.79 -11.83
C LEU A 66 2.96 7.80 -11.50
N GLU A 67 3.61 8.98 -11.50
CA GLU A 67 5.01 9.11 -11.09
C GLU A 67 5.22 8.69 -9.63
N LEU A 68 4.34 9.16 -8.73
CA LEU A 68 4.38 8.83 -7.30
C LEU A 68 4.17 7.33 -7.03
N LEU A 69 3.39 6.63 -7.85
CA LEU A 69 3.21 5.18 -7.77
C LEU A 69 4.40 4.40 -8.32
N LEU A 70 5.08 4.91 -9.35
CA LEU A 70 6.18 4.21 -10.01
C LEU A 70 7.53 4.42 -9.32
N GLU A 71 7.78 5.62 -8.80
CA GLU A 71 9.08 6.01 -8.25
C GLU A 71 9.52 5.13 -7.07
N PRO A 72 8.70 4.85 -6.04
CA PRO A 72 9.09 3.98 -4.94
C PRO A 72 9.46 2.57 -5.42
N ARG A 73 8.73 2.03 -6.38
CA ARG A 73 9.02 0.70 -6.95
C ARG A 73 10.33 0.66 -7.73
N ARG A 74 10.69 1.78 -8.41
CA ARG A 74 11.98 1.91 -9.11
C ARG A 74 13.17 1.93 -8.16
N ARG A 75 13.00 2.49 -6.95
CA ARG A 75 14.03 2.43 -5.89
C ARG A 75 14.07 1.08 -5.20
N LEU A 76 12.91 0.51 -4.92
CA LEU A 76 12.80 -0.76 -4.19
C LEU A 76 13.40 -1.94 -4.97
N ARG A 77 13.14 -2.05 -6.29
CA ARG A 77 13.61 -3.19 -7.09
C ARG A 77 15.13 -3.42 -7.05
N PRO A 78 16.01 -2.44 -7.30
CA PRO A 78 17.44 -2.64 -7.20
C PRO A 78 17.90 -2.91 -5.76
N TRP A 79 17.24 -2.34 -4.76
CA TRP A 79 17.53 -2.59 -3.36
C TRP A 79 17.24 -4.05 -2.97
N LEU A 80 16.11 -4.60 -3.43
CA LEU A 80 15.76 -6.02 -3.26
C LEU A 80 16.73 -6.92 -4.02
N ALA A 81 17.04 -6.60 -5.28
CA ALA A 81 17.94 -7.40 -6.12
C ALA A 81 19.33 -7.59 -5.49
N GLN A 82 19.88 -6.56 -4.85
CA GLN A 82 21.16 -6.65 -4.12
C GLN A 82 21.13 -7.65 -2.95
N ARG A 83 19.93 -8.05 -2.51
CA ARG A 83 19.68 -9.00 -1.41
C ARG A 83 19.19 -10.36 -1.90
N GLY A 84 19.18 -10.58 -3.21
CA GLY A 84 18.61 -11.79 -3.82
C GLY A 84 17.09 -11.89 -3.67
N LEU A 85 16.42 -10.74 -3.44
CA LEU A 85 14.97 -10.63 -3.27
C LEU A 85 14.32 -9.95 -4.47
N THR A 86 13.01 -10.13 -4.57
CA THR A 86 12.16 -9.49 -5.59
C THR A 86 10.79 -9.15 -5.02
N LEU A 87 10.00 -8.39 -5.75
CA LEU A 87 8.57 -8.24 -5.49
C LEU A 87 7.83 -9.50 -5.93
N LEU A 88 6.99 -10.03 -5.08
CA LEU A 88 6.13 -11.16 -5.40
C LEU A 88 4.75 -10.65 -5.83
N PRO A 89 4.13 -11.30 -6.83
CA PRO A 89 2.75 -11.03 -7.18
C PRO A 89 1.79 -11.67 -6.16
N GLY A 90 0.60 -11.11 -6.05
CA GLY A 90 -0.47 -11.64 -5.21
C GLY A 90 -0.93 -10.64 -4.16
N SER A 91 -2.11 -10.89 -3.62
CA SER A 91 -2.77 -10.07 -2.61
C SER A 91 -2.96 -10.80 -1.27
N THR A 92 -2.68 -12.10 -1.23
CA THR A 92 -2.78 -12.94 -0.03
C THR A 92 -1.56 -13.83 0.10
N LEU A 93 -1.25 -14.25 1.31
CA LEU A 93 -0.19 -15.23 1.55
C LEU A 93 -0.52 -16.58 0.89
N SER A 94 0.51 -17.24 0.41
CA SER A 94 0.39 -18.63 -0.08
C SER A 94 0.00 -19.59 1.06
N THR A 95 -0.51 -20.76 0.70
CA THR A 95 -0.96 -21.77 1.68
C THR A 95 0.15 -22.17 2.65
N GLY A 96 1.41 -22.19 2.20
CA GLY A 96 2.56 -22.53 3.03
C GLY A 96 2.92 -21.46 4.07
N ASP A 97 2.55 -20.21 3.81
CA ASP A 97 2.91 -19.04 4.62
C ASP A 97 1.79 -18.55 5.54
N SER A 98 0.58 -19.07 5.36
CA SER A 98 -0.63 -18.58 6.05
C SER A 98 -0.77 -19.03 7.50
N HIS A 99 0.09 -19.91 8.00
CA HIS A 99 0.01 -20.46 9.35
C HIS A 99 0.89 -19.74 10.37
N ARG A 100 1.74 -18.81 9.93
CA ARG A 100 2.67 -18.07 10.79
C ARG A 100 2.54 -16.57 10.55
N PHE A 101 2.47 -15.83 11.64
CA PHE A 101 2.57 -14.37 11.65
C PHE A 101 4.02 -13.98 11.98
N ASP A 102 4.62 -13.09 11.21
CA ASP A 102 5.99 -12.59 11.40
C ASP A 102 5.93 -11.10 11.77
N ARG A 103 5.94 -10.79 13.07
CA ARG A 103 5.86 -9.39 13.52
C ARG A 103 7.03 -8.58 12.98
N SER A 104 6.74 -7.43 12.38
CA SER A 104 7.74 -6.46 11.97
C SER A 104 8.41 -5.74 13.14
N ASP A 105 7.68 -5.61 14.27
CA ASP A 105 8.18 -5.11 15.55
C ASP A 105 7.62 -5.99 16.67
N PRO A 106 8.45 -6.92 17.23
CA PRO A 106 8.02 -7.83 18.28
C PRO A 106 7.57 -7.13 19.57
N ASP A 107 8.13 -5.95 19.85
CA ASP A 107 7.87 -5.19 21.09
C ASP A 107 6.66 -4.28 20.96
N ASN A 108 6.10 -4.12 19.77
CA ASN A 108 4.91 -3.30 19.54
C ASN A 108 3.64 -4.03 20.00
N PRO A 109 2.94 -3.54 21.04
CA PRO A 109 1.74 -4.19 21.56
C PRO A 109 0.59 -4.25 20.55
N TYR A 110 0.54 -3.30 19.60
CA TYR A 110 -0.45 -3.31 18.53
C TYR A 110 -0.25 -4.49 17.59
N HIS A 111 1.00 -4.81 17.21
CA HIS A 111 1.30 -5.98 16.37
C HIS A 111 0.90 -7.29 17.09
N GLY A 112 1.16 -7.36 18.40
CA GLY A 112 0.70 -8.50 19.22
C GLY A 112 -0.82 -8.65 19.26
N TYR A 113 -1.55 -7.53 19.35
CA TYR A 113 -3.01 -7.54 19.30
C TYR A 113 -3.53 -8.01 17.93
N ILE A 114 -2.97 -7.51 16.84
CA ILE A 114 -3.36 -7.91 15.47
C ILE A 114 -3.13 -9.41 15.27
N GLU A 115 -1.94 -9.91 15.62
CA GLU A 115 -1.65 -11.34 15.53
C GLU A 115 -2.63 -12.20 16.32
N ALA A 116 -2.86 -11.85 17.60
CA ALA A 116 -3.75 -12.62 18.49
C ALA A 116 -5.22 -12.60 18.04
N THR A 117 -5.68 -11.48 17.46
CA THR A 117 -7.09 -11.29 17.10
C THR A 117 -7.41 -11.82 15.71
N TYR A 118 -6.54 -11.58 14.74
CA TYR A 118 -6.82 -11.82 13.33
C TYR A 118 -5.89 -12.86 12.70
N GLY A 119 -4.71 -13.10 13.28
CA GLY A 119 -3.69 -13.95 12.71
C GLY A 119 -3.29 -13.46 11.31
N THR A 120 -2.95 -14.39 10.42
CA THR A 120 -2.53 -14.07 9.06
C THR A 120 -3.65 -13.66 8.11
N ARG A 121 -4.90 -13.70 8.54
CA ARG A 121 -6.06 -13.31 7.70
C ARG A 121 -6.05 -11.85 7.26
N VAL A 122 -5.33 -11.00 7.99
CA VAL A 122 -5.17 -9.58 7.67
C VAL A 122 -3.83 -9.26 7.00
N VAL A 123 -3.00 -10.27 6.76
CA VAL A 123 -1.74 -10.10 6.02
C VAL A 123 -2.06 -10.16 4.53
N THR A 124 -2.40 -9.01 3.99
CA THR A 124 -2.79 -8.83 2.59
C THR A 124 -1.89 -7.79 1.95
N ALA A 125 -1.69 -7.88 0.65
CA ALA A 125 -1.02 -6.86 -0.14
C ALA A 125 -2.05 -6.18 -1.04
N SER A 126 -2.62 -5.11 -0.53
CA SER A 126 -3.70 -4.34 -1.15
C SER A 126 -3.22 -2.98 -1.68
N VAL A 127 -4.10 -2.32 -2.41
CA VAL A 127 -3.94 -0.91 -2.76
C VAL A 127 -5.16 -0.17 -2.23
N HIS A 128 -4.93 0.72 -1.27
CA HIS A 128 -5.95 1.64 -0.80
C HIS A 128 -5.92 2.91 -1.65
N ILE A 129 -7.09 3.35 -2.09
CA ILE A 129 -7.26 4.59 -2.84
C ILE A 129 -7.96 5.59 -1.93
N ASN A 130 -7.22 6.58 -1.46
CA ASN A 130 -7.74 7.62 -0.59
C ASN A 130 -8.20 8.80 -1.44
N LEU A 131 -9.47 9.19 -1.29
CA LEU A 131 -10.07 10.33 -1.99
C LEU A 131 -10.31 11.47 -1.02
N GLY A 132 -9.74 12.63 -1.32
CA GLY A 132 -9.91 13.85 -0.55
C GLY A 132 -10.83 14.84 -1.27
N LEU A 133 -11.94 15.21 -0.62
CA LEU A 133 -12.87 16.25 -1.06
C LEU A 133 -12.97 17.32 0.01
N THR A 134 -12.96 18.58 -0.38
CA THR A 134 -13.09 19.73 0.54
C THR A 134 -14.54 20.04 0.89
N ASP A 135 -15.47 19.67 0.03
CA ASP A 135 -16.90 19.85 0.23
C ASP A 135 -17.49 18.63 0.95
N MET A 136 -18.11 18.84 2.11
CA MET A 136 -18.64 17.78 2.95
C MET A 136 -19.84 17.06 2.33
N ASP A 137 -20.71 17.77 1.61
CA ASP A 137 -21.87 17.15 0.97
C ASP A 137 -21.43 16.25 -0.19
N ALA A 138 -20.43 16.72 -0.97
CA ALA A 138 -19.81 15.92 -2.01
C ALA A 138 -19.10 14.69 -1.43
N LEU A 139 -18.42 14.83 -0.29
CA LEU A 139 -17.78 13.70 0.41
C LEU A 139 -18.80 12.65 0.84
N PHE A 140 -19.89 13.06 1.49
CA PHE A 140 -20.95 12.12 1.88
C PHE A 140 -21.65 11.48 0.69
N ALA A 141 -21.83 12.22 -0.42
CA ALA A 141 -22.38 11.66 -1.65
C ALA A 141 -21.42 10.61 -2.25
N ALA A 142 -20.11 10.88 -2.25
CA ALA A 142 -19.11 9.92 -2.69
C ALA A 142 -19.08 8.66 -1.81
N CYS A 143 -19.16 8.81 -0.48
CA CYS A 143 -19.24 7.67 0.44
C CYS A 143 -20.47 6.80 0.18
N ARG A 144 -21.63 7.39 -0.06
CA ARG A 144 -22.84 6.64 -0.44
C ARG A 144 -22.66 5.88 -1.74
N LEU A 145 -22.11 6.56 -2.77
CA LEU A 145 -21.84 5.93 -4.06
C LEU A 145 -20.89 4.73 -3.95
N MET A 146 -19.82 4.86 -3.16
CA MET A 146 -18.84 3.79 -2.95
C MET A 146 -19.39 2.60 -2.18
N ARG A 147 -20.41 2.80 -1.36
CA ARG A 147 -21.14 1.73 -0.65
C ARG A 147 -22.22 1.05 -1.49
N CYS A 148 -22.42 1.49 -2.72
CA CYS A 148 -23.46 0.96 -3.64
C CYS A 148 -24.87 1.08 -3.08
N GLU A 149 -25.19 2.15 -2.36
CA GLU A 149 -26.53 2.47 -1.82
C GLU A 149 -27.26 3.46 -2.71
#